data_4335da9b741ce595765317e3b7fc5a11
#
_entry.id   4335da9b741ce595765317e3b7fc5a11
#
_cell.length_a   1.000
_cell.length_b   1.000
_cell.length_c   1.000
_cell.angle_alpha   90.00
_cell.angle_beta   90.00
_cell.angle_gamma   90.00
#
_symmetry.space_group_name_H-M   'P 1'
#
loop_
_entity.id
_entity.type
_entity.pdbx_description
1 polymer ?
#
loop_
_entity_poly.entity_id
_entity_poly.type
_entity_poly.pdbx_seq_one_letter_code
_entity_poly.pdbx_strand_id
1 'polypeptide(L)'
;VVYMAAKALSLRCVGFCGVDDSVEPLLLRAVSLAHPWVEWGVLFRPELAGTPRYASEGWLAALAEANTAAADGSGRPMRLAGHLCASRVDELLRGDATFVSAVAKQVGFGRFQINATAANGVDVGAFATPEGADACTAAIATVCAACPHLEFILQCNVQTRPLWERIWGRAGAARCSGTLSEAPPNLSLLYDDSMGLGVSCTAWQPPREGVQCGYAGGLSPSNLKSQLTAIGQVADGRPLWVDMESSLRCKTGDGRDVFDANRAVACVRVVGELLGAGVRAAA
;
A
#
# COMPACT_ATOMS: atom_id res chain seq x y z
N VAL A 1 -25.87 -19.86 23.03
CA VAL A 1 -25.16 -19.15 21.96
C VAL A 1 -24.30 -18.11 22.65
N VAL A 2 -22.99 -18.39 22.80
CA VAL A 2 -22.04 -17.42 23.35
C VAL A 2 -21.81 -16.37 22.25
N TYR A 3 -22.35 -15.18 22.44
CA TYR A 3 -21.96 -13.99 21.65
C TYR A 3 -20.48 -13.70 21.98
N MET A 4 -19.57 -14.19 21.18
CA MET A 4 -18.21 -13.69 21.21
C MET A 4 -18.28 -12.24 20.70
N ALA A 5 -17.99 -11.29 21.58
CA ALA A 5 -17.86 -9.89 21.16
C ALA A 5 -16.83 -9.83 20.03
N ALA A 6 -17.21 -9.27 18.88
CA ALA A 6 -16.27 -9.07 17.77
C ALA A 6 -15.07 -8.27 18.32
N LYS A 7 -13.86 -8.79 18.13
CA LYS A 7 -12.67 -8.07 18.53
C LYS A 7 -12.60 -6.75 17.76
N ALA A 8 -12.21 -5.69 18.46
CA ALA A 8 -12.13 -4.36 17.86
C ALA A 8 -11.16 -4.35 16.68
N LEU A 9 -11.52 -3.68 15.59
CA LEU A 9 -10.63 -3.43 14.46
C LEU A 9 -9.37 -2.69 14.93
N SER A 10 -8.20 -3.17 14.56
CA SER A 10 -6.91 -2.57 14.88
C SER A 10 -6.25 -2.07 13.59
N LEU A 11 -6.14 -0.75 13.41
CA LEU A 11 -5.58 -0.13 12.22
C LEU A 11 -4.15 0.37 12.48
N ARG A 12 -3.18 -0.10 11.70
CA ARG A 12 -1.82 0.43 11.66
C ARG A 12 -1.77 1.78 10.94
N CYS A 13 -2.42 1.82 9.77
CA CYS A 13 -2.57 3.03 8.97
C CYS A 13 -3.75 2.90 8.01
N VAL A 14 -4.14 4.03 7.43
CA VAL A 14 -5.06 4.14 6.30
C VAL A 14 -4.33 4.86 5.19
N GLY A 15 -4.12 4.15 4.07
CA GLY A 15 -3.41 4.63 2.91
C GLY A 15 -4.34 5.39 1.95
N PHE A 16 -3.88 6.56 1.54
CA PHE A 16 -4.48 7.40 0.51
C PHE A 16 -3.49 7.52 -0.63
N CYS A 17 -3.66 6.68 -1.65
CA CYS A 17 -2.74 6.57 -2.77
C CYS A 17 -3.08 7.52 -3.93
N GLY A 18 -2.07 7.84 -4.74
CA GLY A 18 -2.22 8.68 -5.92
C GLY A 18 -2.14 10.16 -5.64
N VAL A 19 -1.48 10.57 -4.54
CA VAL A 19 -1.12 11.99 -4.34
C VAL A 19 -0.07 12.40 -5.37
N ASP A 20 -0.27 13.56 -5.96
CA ASP A 20 0.52 14.09 -7.06
C ASP A 20 0.53 15.63 -7.05
N ASP A 21 1.00 16.25 -8.12
CA ASP A 21 1.09 17.70 -8.31
C ASP A 21 -0.22 18.46 -8.15
N SER A 22 -1.35 17.78 -8.05
CA SER A 22 -2.67 18.40 -7.84
C SER A 22 -2.99 18.69 -6.37
N VAL A 23 -2.13 18.28 -5.42
CA VAL A 23 -2.29 18.54 -3.99
C VAL A 23 -1.00 19.06 -3.36
N GLU A 24 -1.10 20.11 -2.55
CA GLU A 24 0.05 20.71 -1.89
C GLU A 24 0.63 19.80 -0.79
N PRO A 25 1.96 19.50 -0.78
CA PRO A 25 2.59 18.67 0.26
C PRO A 25 2.38 19.19 1.69
N LEU A 26 2.30 20.50 1.90
CA LEU A 26 2.02 21.08 3.22
C LEU A 26 0.62 20.76 3.73
N LEU A 27 -0.37 20.60 2.84
CA LEU A 27 -1.71 20.12 3.22
C LEU A 27 -1.65 18.68 3.71
N LEU A 28 -0.90 17.80 3.00
CA LEU A 28 -0.68 16.42 3.42
C LEU A 28 0.00 16.38 4.79
N ARG A 29 0.99 17.24 5.01
CA ARG A 29 1.67 17.38 6.29
C ARG A 29 0.71 17.77 7.41
N ALA A 30 -0.13 18.77 7.20
CA ALA A 30 -1.09 19.23 8.21
C ALA A 30 -2.07 18.11 8.62
N VAL A 31 -2.57 17.33 7.66
CA VAL A 31 -3.43 16.17 7.93
C VAL A 31 -2.68 15.10 8.72
N SER A 32 -1.42 14.79 8.35
CA SER A 32 -0.59 13.79 9.03
C SER A 32 -0.27 14.17 10.48
N LEU A 33 -0.11 15.44 10.78
CA LEU A 33 0.10 15.92 12.16
C LEU A 33 -1.13 15.69 13.04
N ALA A 34 -2.31 15.97 12.50
CA ALA A 34 -3.57 15.75 13.19
C ALA A 34 -3.95 14.25 13.29
N HIS A 35 -3.54 13.44 12.30
CA HIS A 35 -3.93 12.05 12.15
C HIS A 35 -2.72 11.16 11.84
N PRO A 36 -1.93 10.74 12.85
CA PRO A 36 -0.65 10.01 12.65
C PRO A 36 -0.80 8.63 12.01
N TRP A 37 -2.00 8.12 11.90
CA TRP A 37 -2.33 6.87 11.22
C TRP A 37 -2.62 7.04 9.72
N VAL A 38 -2.63 8.27 9.21
CA VAL A 38 -2.72 8.55 7.75
C VAL A 38 -1.39 8.23 7.08
N GLU A 39 -1.46 7.51 5.96
CA GLU A 39 -0.33 7.23 5.07
C GLU A 39 -0.64 7.77 3.67
N TRP A 40 0.31 8.46 3.05
CA TRP A 40 0.17 8.97 1.69
C TRP A 40 0.93 8.08 0.71
N GLY A 41 0.24 7.62 -0.33
CA GLY A 41 0.79 6.78 -1.37
C GLY A 41 1.15 7.57 -2.63
N VAL A 42 2.39 7.48 -3.08
CA VAL A 42 2.89 8.09 -4.32
C VAL A 42 3.17 7.01 -5.35
N LEU A 43 2.57 7.13 -6.54
CA LEU A 43 2.83 6.18 -7.63
C LEU A 43 4.11 6.55 -8.38
N PHE A 44 4.93 5.54 -8.62
CA PHE A 44 6.18 5.64 -9.37
C PHE A 44 6.09 4.84 -10.68
N ARG A 45 5.96 5.56 -11.77
CA ARG A 45 6.01 5.06 -13.15
C ARG A 45 6.76 6.09 -14.00
N PRO A 46 8.08 5.87 -14.24
CA PRO A 46 8.94 6.89 -14.85
C PRO A 46 8.41 7.47 -16.16
N GLU A 47 7.78 6.62 -16.97
CA GLU A 47 7.25 7.01 -18.29
C GLU A 47 6.08 7.99 -18.21
N LEU A 48 5.46 8.12 -17.04
CA LEU A 48 4.32 8.98 -16.77
C LEU A 48 4.58 10.06 -15.72
N ALA A 49 5.83 10.20 -15.25
CA ALA A 49 6.17 11.19 -14.23
C ALA A 49 5.73 12.61 -14.65
N GLY A 50 5.09 13.35 -13.73
CA GLY A 50 4.52 14.68 -13.98
C GLY A 50 3.17 14.67 -14.70
N THR A 51 2.59 13.49 -15.01
CA THR A 51 1.21 13.38 -15.49
C THR A 51 0.25 13.07 -14.32
N PRO A 52 -1.07 13.23 -14.50
CA PRO A 52 -2.02 12.91 -13.44
C PRO A 52 -1.79 11.52 -12.82
N ARG A 53 -1.82 11.43 -11.50
CA ARG A 53 -1.51 10.29 -10.61
C ARG A 53 -0.02 10.05 -10.37
N TYR A 54 0.87 10.54 -11.23
CA TYR A 54 2.31 10.25 -11.16
C TYR A 54 3.07 11.55 -10.89
N ALA A 55 3.48 11.73 -9.64
CA ALA A 55 4.12 12.94 -9.18
C ALA A 55 5.37 13.32 -9.99
N SER A 56 5.55 14.62 -10.21
CA SER A 56 6.77 15.15 -10.82
C SER A 56 7.94 15.14 -9.82
N GLU A 57 9.17 15.22 -10.35
CA GLU A 57 10.37 15.37 -9.50
C GLU A 57 10.31 16.64 -8.64
N GLY A 58 9.78 17.73 -9.18
CA GLY A 58 9.61 19.00 -8.44
C GLY A 58 8.65 18.83 -7.27
N TRP A 59 7.54 18.14 -7.47
CA TRP A 59 6.59 17.86 -6.39
C TRP A 59 7.17 16.92 -5.34
N LEU A 60 7.95 15.91 -5.75
CA LEU A 60 8.64 15.02 -4.82
C LEU A 60 9.68 15.75 -3.96
N ALA A 61 10.39 16.74 -4.54
CA ALA A 61 11.30 17.59 -3.80
C ALA A 61 10.54 18.43 -2.74
N ALA A 62 9.40 19.02 -3.11
CA ALA A 62 8.55 19.75 -2.18
C ALA A 62 7.95 18.84 -1.09
N LEU A 63 7.61 17.58 -1.43
CA LEU A 63 7.17 16.58 -0.45
C LEU A 63 8.29 16.25 0.55
N ALA A 64 9.53 16.10 0.06
CA ALA A 64 10.70 15.86 0.90
C ALA A 64 10.93 17.00 1.89
N GLU A 65 10.85 18.24 1.42
CA GLU A 65 10.94 19.44 2.27
C GLU A 65 9.83 19.46 3.34
N ALA A 66 8.58 19.22 2.93
CA ALA A 66 7.44 19.16 3.84
C ALA A 66 7.55 18.01 4.86
N ASN A 67 8.25 16.91 4.51
CA ASN A 67 8.43 15.75 5.38
C ASN A 67 9.61 15.87 6.35
N THR A 68 10.42 16.92 6.26
CA THR A 68 11.52 17.11 7.21
C THR A 68 11.00 17.42 8.62
N ALA A 69 11.68 16.88 9.63
CA ALA A 69 11.34 17.13 11.04
C ALA A 69 11.42 18.61 11.45
N ALA A 70 12.15 19.43 10.69
CA ALA A 70 12.34 20.86 10.94
C ALA A 70 11.15 21.70 10.48
N ALA A 71 10.27 21.19 9.61
CA ALA A 71 9.21 22.00 8.98
C ALA A 71 8.16 22.55 9.97
N ASP A 72 7.95 21.89 11.11
CA ASP A 72 6.97 22.30 12.12
C ASP A 72 7.41 22.12 13.59
N GLY A 73 8.65 21.70 13.81
CA GLY A 73 9.18 21.43 15.15
C GLY A 73 8.61 20.18 15.85
N SER A 74 7.72 19.41 15.19
CA SER A 74 7.11 18.23 15.79
C SER A 74 8.07 17.02 15.86
N GLY A 75 9.11 17.03 15.04
CA GLY A 75 10.08 15.93 14.93
C GLY A 75 9.51 14.63 14.31
N ARG A 76 8.22 14.61 13.93
CA ARG A 76 7.56 13.41 13.42
C ARG A 76 7.35 13.48 11.90
N PRO A 77 7.95 12.56 11.12
CA PRO A 77 7.71 12.50 9.67
C PRO A 77 6.29 12.02 9.35
N MET A 78 5.81 12.34 8.13
CA MET A 78 4.62 11.72 7.55
C MET A 78 4.86 10.22 7.32
N ARG A 79 3.80 9.43 7.36
CA ARG A 79 3.85 8.06 6.80
C ARG A 79 3.73 8.17 5.29
N LEU A 80 4.73 7.68 4.57
CA LEU A 80 4.78 7.69 3.12
C LEU A 80 4.99 6.29 2.58
N ALA A 81 4.19 5.90 1.58
CA ALA A 81 4.33 4.66 0.84
C ALA A 81 4.60 4.95 -0.65
N GLY A 82 5.65 4.34 -1.21
CA GLY A 82 5.92 4.37 -2.64
C GLY A 82 5.19 3.21 -3.33
N HIS A 83 4.38 3.49 -4.34
CA HIS A 83 3.67 2.47 -5.11
C HIS A 83 4.37 2.27 -6.44
N LEU A 84 5.14 1.19 -6.57
CA LEU A 84 5.93 0.88 -7.75
C LEU A 84 5.04 0.34 -8.88
N CYS A 85 5.19 0.88 -10.08
CA CYS A 85 4.47 0.47 -11.29
C CYS A 85 5.45 0.28 -12.46
N ALA A 86 5.07 -0.53 -13.45
CA ALA A 86 5.79 -0.74 -14.69
C ALA A 86 7.29 -0.98 -14.46
N SER A 87 8.17 -0.20 -15.11
CA SER A 87 9.62 -0.37 -15.05
C SER A 87 10.19 -0.36 -13.61
N ARG A 88 9.57 0.32 -12.65
CA ARG A 88 9.99 0.28 -11.24
C ARG A 88 9.73 -1.07 -10.57
N VAL A 89 8.67 -1.77 -10.97
CA VAL A 89 8.46 -3.16 -10.55
C VAL A 89 9.47 -4.08 -11.22
N ASP A 90 9.73 -3.88 -12.52
CA ASP A 90 10.69 -4.70 -13.27
C ASP A 90 12.12 -4.60 -12.69
N GLU A 91 12.54 -3.40 -12.23
CA GLU A 91 13.80 -3.21 -11.51
C GLU A 91 13.85 -4.08 -10.26
N LEU A 92 12.81 -4.02 -9.42
CA LEU A 92 12.73 -4.78 -8.19
C LEU A 92 12.68 -6.30 -8.46
N LEU A 93 11.95 -6.75 -9.49
CA LEU A 93 11.88 -8.14 -9.89
C LEU A 93 13.19 -8.69 -10.52
N ARG A 94 14.18 -7.81 -10.76
CA ARG A 94 15.56 -8.16 -11.11
C ARG A 94 16.52 -8.04 -9.93
N GLY A 95 16.06 -7.69 -8.74
CA GLY A 95 16.87 -7.53 -7.52
C GLY A 95 17.51 -6.16 -7.38
N ASP A 96 17.11 -5.17 -8.17
CA ASP A 96 17.65 -3.82 -8.10
C ASP A 96 16.92 -2.98 -7.05
N ALA A 97 17.61 -2.64 -5.96
CA ALA A 97 17.13 -1.80 -4.86
C ALA A 97 17.53 -0.32 -5.01
N THR A 98 18.23 0.06 -6.08
CA THR A 98 18.84 1.39 -6.23
C THR A 98 17.82 2.51 -6.09
N PHE A 99 16.74 2.43 -6.85
CA PHE A 99 15.69 3.45 -6.82
C PHE A 99 15.01 3.55 -5.45
N VAL A 100 14.55 2.43 -4.89
CA VAL A 100 13.82 2.43 -3.61
C VAL A 100 14.70 2.95 -2.47
N SER A 101 15.97 2.58 -2.44
CA SER A 101 16.95 3.08 -1.46
C SER A 101 17.17 4.59 -1.58
N ALA A 102 17.34 5.08 -2.80
CA ALA A 102 17.58 6.50 -3.07
C ALA A 102 16.38 7.37 -2.68
N VAL A 103 15.17 7.02 -3.16
CA VAL A 103 13.97 7.82 -2.92
C VAL A 103 13.49 7.72 -1.47
N ALA A 104 13.68 6.57 -0.81
CA ALA A 104 13.40 6.43 0.61
C ALA A 104 14.27 7.39 1.44
N LYS A 105 15.57 7.46 1.15
CA LYS A 105 16.49 8.37 1.82
C LYS A 105 16.17 9.86 1.52
N GLN A 106 15.80 10.15 0.27
CA GLN A 106 15.57 11.52 -0.17
C GLN A 106 14.27 12.11 0.39
N VAL A 107 13.17 11.32 0.39
CA VAL A 107 11.81 11.80 0.69
C VAL A 107 11.30 11.30 2.03
N GLY A 108 11.81 10.16 2.51
CA GLY A 108 11.41 9.57 3.78
C GLY A 108 10.32 8.49 3.62
N PHE A 109 10.27 7.79 2.48
CA PHE A 109 9.38 6.63 2.34
C PHE A 109 9.78 5.51 3.30
N GLY A 110 8.80 5.00 4.06
CA GLY A 110 9.00 3.86 4.95
C GLY A 110 8.55 2.53 4.35
N ARG A 111 7.73 2.58 3.28
CA ARG A 111 7.13 1.39 2.67
C ARG A 111 7.11 1.49 1.14
N PHE A 112 7.19 0.33 0.46
CA PHE A 112 7.04 0.25 -0.99
C PHE A 112 6.09 -0.88 -1.38
N GLN A 113 5.04 -0.53 -2.13
CA GLN A 113 4.10 -1.50 -2.69
C GLN A 113 4.54 -1.92 -4.08
N ILE A 114 4.60 -3.24 -4.28
CA ILE A 114 4.98 -3.89 -5.54
C ILE A 114 3.70 -4.18 -6.30
N ASN A 115 3.32 -3.28 -7.22
CA ASN A 115 2.10 -3.40 -8.03
C ASN A 115 2.37 -4.28 -9.27
N ALA A 116 2.67 -5.57 -9.03
CA ALA A 116 3.06 -6.51 -10.08
C ALA A 116 1.84 -7.05 -10.87
N THR A 117 1.03 -6.14 -11.43
CA THR A 117 -0.16 -6.48 -12.23
C THR A 117 -0.14 -5.82 -13.60
N ALA A 118 -0.85 -6.42 -14.56
CA ALA A 118 -0.95 -5.88 -15.91
C ALA A 118 -1.57 -4.47 -15.95
N ALA A 119 -2.54 -4.18 -15.08
CA ALA A 119 -3.13 -2.84 -14.96
C ALA A 119 -2.09 -1.78 -14.57
N ASN A 120 -1.06 -2.15 -13.82
CA ASN A 120 0.04 -1.27 -13.43
C ASN A 120 1.21 -1.28 -14.42
N GLY A 121 1.02 -1.86 -15.62
CA GLY A 121 2.00 -1.85 -16.70
C GLY A 121 3.12 -2.88 -16.57
N VAL A 122 2.93 -3.93 -15.76
CA VAL A 122 3.91 -5.00 -15.57
C VAL A 122 3.62 -6.16 -16.51
N ASP A 123 4.67 -6.73 -17.12
CA ASP A 123 4.56 -7.99 -17.85
C ASP A 123 4.46 -9.16 -16.87
N VAL A 124 3.23 -9.59 -16.61
CA VAL A 124 2.95 -10.73 -15.73
C VAL A 124 3.45 -12.07 -16.31
N GLY A 125 3.79 -12.11 -17.60
CA GLY A 125 4.41 -13.26 -18.25
C GLY A 125 5.79 -13.58 -17.67
N ALA A 126 6.50 -12.57 -17.15
CA ALA A 126 7.83 -12.72 -16.56
C ALA A 126 7.86 -13.71 -15.38
N PHE A 127 6.76 -13.86 -14.65
CA PHE A 127 6.63 -14.79 -13.52
C PHE A 127 5.51 -15.82 -13.70
N ALA A 128 5.03 -16.02 -14.94
CA ALA A 128 3.99 -17.03 -15.23
C ALA A 128 4.55 -18.46 -15.24
N THR A 129 5.85 -18.64 -15.56
CA THR A 129 6.51 -19.94 -15.50
C THR A 129 7.08 -20.22 -14.11
N PRO A 130 7.27 -21.51 -13.73
CA PRO A 130 7.92 -21.85 -12.47
C PRO A 130 9.27 -21.17 -12.28
N GLU A 131 10.13 -21.20 -13.30
CA GLU A 131 11.49 -20.66 -13.27
C GLU A 131 11.48 -19.13 -13.15
N GLY A 132 10.59 -18.44 -13.89
CA GLY A 132 10.42 -17.00 -13.82
C GLY A 132 9.91 -16.55 -12.44
N ALA A 133 8.94 -17.28 -11.89
CA ALA A 133 8.43 -16.99 -10.56
C ALA A 133 9.48 -17.24 -9.47
N ASP A 134 10.32 -18.26 -9.58
CA ASP A 134 11.42 -18.54 -8.65
C ASP A 134 12.46 -17.43 -8.71
N ALA A 135 12.85 -17.00 -9.92
CA ALA A 135 13.78 -15.88 -10.12
C ALA A 135 13.26 -14.56 -9.54
N CYS A 136 12.01 -14.19 -9.86
CA CYS A 136 11.39 -12.96 -9.35
C CYS A 136 11.24 -12.99 -7.82
N THR A 137 10.89 -14.13 -7.25
CA THR A 137 10.75 -14.29 -5.80
C THR A 137 12.10 -14.15 -5.09
N ALA A 138 13.16 -14.75 -5.63
CA ALA A 138 14.52 -14.59 -5.12
C ALA A 138 14.99 -13.12 -5.22
N ALA A 139 14.64 -12.43 -6.30
CA ALA A 139 14.93 -11.00 -6.48
C ALA A 139 14.21 -10.14 -5.42
N ILE A 140 12.92 -10.39 -5.15
CA ILE A 140 12.18 -9.72 -4.07
C ILE A 140 12.89 -9.93 -2.73
N ALA A 141 13.30 -11.15 -2.40
CA ALA A 141 14.02 -11.44 -1.17
C ALA A 141 15.36 -10.71 -1.09
N THR A 142 16.07 -10.61 -2.21
CA THR A 142 17.34 -9.84 -2.30
C THR A 142 17.10 -8.37 -2.00
N VAL A 143 16.08 -7.75 -2.58
CA VAL A 143 15.75 -6.32 -2.31
C VAL A 143 15.34 -6.12 -0.85
N CYS A 144 14.52 -7.01 -0.31
CA CYS A 144 14.14 -6.96 1.11
C CYS A 144 15.37 -7.01 2.03
N ALA A 145 16.32 -7.90 1.75
CA ALA A 145 17.55 -8.03 2.52
C ALA A 145 18.48 -6.80 2.38
N ALA A 146 18.52 -6.20 1.19
CA ALA A 146 19.31 -4.98 0.93
C ALA A 146 18.75 -3.74 1.64
N CYS A 147 17.45 -3.73 1.93
CA CYS A 147 16.73 -2.61 2.55
C CYS A 147 15.95 -3.05 3.80
N PRO A 148 16.63 -3.54 4.87
CA PRO A 148 15.94 -4.13 6.02
C PRO A 148 15.15 -3.12 6.86
N HIS A 149 15.38 -1.82 6.67
CA HIS A 149 14.68 -0.71 7.32
C HIS A 149 13.40 -0.29 6.58
N LEU A 150 13.16 -0.81 5.36
CA LEU A 150 11.96 -0.55 4.57
C LEU A 150 11.01 -1.74 4.66
N GLU A 151 9.70 -1.48 4.68
CA GLU A 151 8.68 -2.50 4.50
C GLU A 151 8.31 -2.60 3.02
N PHE A 152 8.30 -3.80 2.46
CA PHE A 152 7.80 -4.08 1.12
C PHE A 152 6.42 -4.72 1.20
N ILE A 153 5.54 -4.40 0.24
CA ILE A 153 4.17 -4.88 0.21
C ILE A 153 3.93 -5.56 -1.13
N LEU A 154 3.64 -6.86 -1.11
CA LEU A 154 3.25 -7.58 -2.32
C LEU A 154 1.73 -7.66 -2.40
N GLN A 155 1.16 -7.28 -3.56
CA GLN A 155 -0.26 -7.50 -3.82
C GLN A 155 -0.56 -9.00 -3.90
N CYS A 156 -1.66 -9.42 -3.27
CA CYS A 156 -2.19 -10.77 -3.29
C CYS A 156 -3.46 -10.81 -4.13
N ASN A 157 -3.34 -11.30 -5.34
CA ASN A 157 -4.43 -11.52 -6.29
C ASN A 157 -4.11 -12.68 -7.23
N VAL A 158 -4.97 -12.92 -8.21
CA VAL A 158 -4.78 -14.04 -9.15
C VAL A 158 -3.55 -13.87 -10.04
N GLN A 159 -3.20 -12.65 -10.44
CA GLN A 159 -2.04 -12.39 -11.31
C GLN A 159 -0.72 -12.59 -10.57
N THR A 160 -0.63 -12.16 -9.32
CA THR A 160 0.58 -12.26 -8.50
C THR A 160 0.68 -13.58 -7.75
N ARG A 161 -0.28 -14.51 -7.96
CA ARG A 161 -0.31 -15.82 -7.31
C ARG A 161 1.02 -16.58 -7.44
N PRO A 162 1.68 -16.64 -8.60
CA PRO A 162 2.95 -17.34 -8.73
C PRO A 162 4.03 -16.85 -7.77
N LEU A 163 4.03 -15.55 -7.40
CA LEU A 163 4.98 -14.94 -6.49
C LEU A 163 4.61 -15.24 -5.03
N TRP A 164 3.40 -14.87 -4.59
CA TRP A 164 3.05 -14.98 -3.19
C TRP A 164 2.90 -16.44 -2.70
N GLU A 165 2.53 -17.40 -3.58
CA GLU A 165 2.53 -18.81 -3.22
C GLU A 165 3.96 -19.34 -2.99
N ARG A 166 4.98 -18.82 -3.69
CA ARG A 166 6.39 -19.19 -3.45
C ARG A 166 6.95 -18.58 -2.19
N ILE A 167 6.51 -17.39 -1.83
CA ILE A 167 6.99 -16.69 -0.62
C ILE A 167 6.38 -17.32 0.63
N TRP A 168 5.06 -17.51 0.65
CA TRP A 168 4.35 -17.93 1.86
C TRP A 168 3.69 -19.32 1.77
N GLY A 169 3.70 -19.95 0.60
CA GLY A 169 3.01 -21.21 0.36
C GLY A 169 1.49 -21.04 0.22
N ARG A 170 0.78 -22.09 -0.14
CA ARG A 170 -0.69 -22.17 -0.09
C ARG A 170 -1.15 -22.43 1.33
N ALA A 171 -2.22 -21.76 1.76
CA ALA A 171 -2.85 -22.06 3.04
C ALA A 171 -3.29 -23.54 3.09
N GLY A 172 -2.81 -24.28 4.09
CA GLY A 172 -3.15 -25.70 4.29
C GLY A 172 -2.48 -26.70 3.32
N ALA A 173 -1.55 -26.27 2.45
CA ALA A 173 -0.82 -27.15 1.56
C ALA A 173 0.64 -27.33 2.00
N ALA A 174 1.23 -28.50 1.66
CA ALA A 174 2.68 -28.68 1.77
C ALA A 174 3.40 -27.65 0.90
N ARG A 175 4.58 -27.20 1.34
CA ARG A 175 5.41 -26.26 0.57
C ARG A 175 5.79 -26.88 -0.77
N CYS A 176 5.55 -26.17 -1.86
CA CYS A 176 5.98 -26.61 -3.19
C CYS A 176 7.49 -26.47 -3.34
N SER A 177 8.08 -27.23 -4.28
CA SER A 177 9.46 -26.97 -4.72
C SER A 177 9.59 -25.51 -5.17
N GLY A 178 10.67 -24.83 -4.77
CA GLY A 178 10.91 -23.41 -5.08
C GLY A 178 10.32 -22.40 -4.07
N THR A 179 9.60 -22.85 -3.03
CA THR A 179 9.17 -21.96 -1.94
C THR A 179 10.40 -21.51 -1.14
N LEU A 180 10.50 -20.19 -0.82
CA LEU A 180 11.55 -19.69 0.06
C LEU A 180 11.54 -20.43 1.41
N SER A 181 12.71 -20.69 1.97
CA SER A 181 12.83 -21.34 3.29
C SER A 181 12.11 -20.51 4.35
N GLU A 182 12.24 -19.18 4.27
CA GLU A 182 11.54 -18.21 5.11
C GLU A 182 11.16 -16.99 4.27
N ALA A 183 9.96 -16.44 4.53
CA ALA A 183 9.56 -15.18 3.92
C ALA A 183 10.39 -14.02 4.53
N PRO A 184 10.78 -13.01 3.73
CA PRO A 184 11.45 -11.84 4.28
C PRO A 184 10.65 -11.19 5.40
N PRO A 185 11.26 -10.85 6.56
CA PRO A 185 10.54 -10.33 7.72
C PRO A 185 9.92 -8.94 7.49
N ASN A 186 10.46 -8.20 6.52
CA ASN A 186 9.99 -6.89 6.10
C ASN A 186 9.13 -6.92 4.83
N LEU A 187 8.55 -8.09 4.49
CA LEU A 187 7.62 -8.25 3.38
C LEU A 187 6.22 -8.52 3.91
N SER A 188 5.28 -7.68 3.52
CA SER A 188 3.87 -7.69 3.90
C SER A 188 2.98 -8.03 2.71
N LEU A 189 1.73 -8.38 2.97
CA LEU A 189 0.76 -8.82 1.96
C LEU A 189 -0.40 -7.83 1.88
N LEU A 190 -0.77 -7.40 0.66
CA LEU A 190 -1.97 -6.60 0.41
C LEU A 190 -2.99 -7.43 -0.38
N TYR A 191 -4.13 -7.75 0.21
CA TYR A 191 -5.26 -8.33 -0.52
C TYR A 191 -5.90 -7.27 -1.42
N ASP A 192 -5.77 -7.44 -2.73
CA ASP A 192 -6.34 -6.58 -3.77
C ASP A 192 -6.87 -7.43 -4.93
N ASP A 193 -8.04 -8.02 -4.75
CA ASP A 193 -8.70 -8.83 -5.77
C ASP A 193 -9.10 -8.02 -7.02
N SER A 194 -9.11 -6.68 -6.92
CA SER A 194 -9.34 -5.80 -8.07
C SER A 194 -8.17 -5.73 -9.03
N MET A 195 -6.99 -6.24 -8.64
CA MET A 195 -5.76 -6.20 -9.45
C MET A 195 -5.36 -4.77 -9.88
N GLY A 196 -5.65 -3.77 -9.02
CA GLY A 196 -5.39 -2.36 -9.32
C GLY A 196 -6.52 -1.65 -10.09
N LEU A 197 -7.65 -2.32 -10.36
CA LEU A 197 -8.79 -1.72 -11.09
C LEU A 197 -9.76 -0.95 -10.18
N GLY A 198 -9.57 -0.99 -8.86
CA GLY A 198 -10.41 -0.28 -7.89
C GLY A 198 -11.85 -0.79 -7.80
N VAL A 199 -12.08 -2.05 -8.16
CA VAL A 199 -13.40 -2.70 -8.07
C VAL A 199 -13.61 -3.23 -6.66
N SER A 200 -14.82 -3.06 -6.11
CA SER A 200 -15.16 -3.52 -4.77
C SER A 200 -15.05 -5.04 -4.65
N CYS A 201 -14.39 -5.49 -3.59
CA CYS A 201 -14.32 -6.89 -3.22
C CYS A 201 -15.70 -7.39 -2.75
N THR A 202 -16.04 -8.62 -3.10
CA THR A 202 -17.30 -9.25 -2.66
C THR A 202 -17.19 -9.88 -1.27
N ALA A 203 -15.97 -10.28 -0.86
CA ALA A 203 -15.68 -10.84 0.46
C ALA A 203 -14.22 -10.59 0.83
N TRP A 204 -13.97 -10.26 2.09
CA TRP A 204 -12.62 -10.07 2.61
C TRP A 204 -12.05 -11.40 3.11
N GLN A 205 -10.79 -11.67 2.76
CA GLN A 205 -10.08 -12.85 3.24
C GLN A 205 -9.54 -12.62 4.66
N PRO A 206 -9.50 -13.64 5.54
CA PRO A 206 -8.82 -13.49 6.82
C PRO A 206 -7.33 -13.19 6.61
N PRO A 207 -6.72 -12.35 7.48
CA PRO A 207 -5.29 -12.07 7.38
C PRO A 207 -4.48 -13.36 7.55
N ARG A 208 -3.42 -13.49 6.76
CA ARG A 208 -2.53 -14.64 6.83
C ARG A 208 -1.80 -14.66 8.17
N GLU A 209 -1.67 -15.85 8.77
CA GLU A 209 -0.96 -16.02 10.03
C GLU A 209 0.54 -15.72 9.86
N GLY A 210 1.11 -14.98 10.83
CA GLY A 210 2.52 -14.61 10.83
C GLY A 210 2.91 -13.55 9.78
N VAL A 211 1.96 -13.00 9.01
CA VAL A 211 2.21 -11.99 7.98
C VAL A 211 1.41 -10.73 8.28
N GLN A 212 2.06 -9.58 8.15
CA GLN A 212 1.35 -8.30 8.17
C GLN A 212 0.49 -8.19 6.91
N CYS A 213 -0.81 -7.90 7.08
CA CYS A 213 -1.75 -7.87 5.97
C CYS A 213 -2.47 -6.54 5.88
N GLY A 214 -2.71 -6.11 4.64
CA GLY A 214 -3.57 -4.97 4.31
C GLY A 214 -4.66 -5.36 3.33
N TYR A 215 -5.58 -4.43 3.09
CA TYR A 215 -6.73 -4.62 2.22
C TYR A 215 -6.93 -3.42 1.31
N ALA A 216 -7.13 -3.68 0.03
CA ALA A 216 -7.46 -2.70 -0.99
C ALA A 216 -8.56 -3.25 -1.91
N GLY A 217 -9.09 -2.38 -2.78
CA GLY A 217 -10.11 -2.72 -3.76
C GLY A 217 -11.45 -2.04 -3.47
N GLY A 218 -11.77 -1.00 -4.24
CA GLY A 218 -13.05 -0.31 -4.24
C GLY A 218 -13.43 0.43 -2.95
N LEU A 219 -12.49 0.63 -2.03
CA LEU A 219 -12.73 1.45 -0.84
C LEU A 219 -12.95 2.91 -1.23
N SER A 220 -13.92 3.55 -0.58
CA SER A 220 -14.34 4.91 -0.91
C SER A 220 -14.95 5.62 0.30
N PRO A 221 -15.05 6.97 0.29
CA PRO A 221 -15.73 7.69 1.36
C PRO A 221 -17.15 7.19 1.67
N SER A 222 -17.87 6.69 0.65
CA SER A 222 -19.26 6.25 0.79
C SER A 222 -19.42 4.85 1.39
N ASN A 223 -18.41 3.98 1.28
CA ASN A 223 -18.49 2.60 1.75
C ASN A 223 -17.47 2.27 2.87
N LEU A 224 -16.53 3.16 3.17
CA LEU A 224 -15.39 2.87 4.06
C LEU A 224 -15.84 2.34 5.43
N LYS A 225 -16.88 2.94 6.04
CA LYS A 225 -17.40 2.50 7.34
C LYS A 225 -17.86 1.04 7.33
N SER A 226 -18.67 0.68 6.34
CA SER A 226 -19.18 -0.70 6.21
C SER A 226 -18.08 -1.68 5.85
N GLN A 227 -17.15 -1.29 4.99
CA GLN A 227 -16.03 -2.14 4.61
C GLN A 227 -15.05 -2.37 5.76
N LEU A 228 -14.71 -1.34 6.54
CA LEU A 228 -13.89 -1.49 7.74
C LEU A 228 -14.55 -2.38 8.80
N THR A 229 -15.88 -2.31 8.92
CA THR A 229 -16.63 -3.23 9.79
C THR A 229 -16.50 -4.68 9.31
N ALA A 230 -16.66 -4.94 8.01
CA ALA A 230 -16.52 -6.28 7.44
C ALA A 230 -15.09 -6.81 7.53
N ILE A 231 -14.07 -5.97 7.25
CA ILE A 231 -12.65 -6.29 7.42
C ILE A 231 -12.36 -6.63 8.89
N GLY A 232 -12.88 -5.86 9.84
CA GLY A 232 -12.73 -6.10 11.27
C GLY A 232 -13.24 -7.47 11.72
N GLN A 233 -14.33 -7.95 11.11
CA GLN A 233 -14.89 -9.29 11.41
C GLN A 233 -13.93 -10.40 11.01
N VAL A 234 -13.27 -10.31 9.86
CA VAL A 234 -12.32 -11.33 9.38
C VAL A 234 -10.92 -11.16 9.99
N ALA A 235 -10.56 -9.95 10.40
CA ALA A 235 -9.25 -9.64 10.98
C ALA A 235 -9.04 -10.24 12.39
N ASP A 236 -10.11 -10.49 13.10
CA ASP A 236 -10.07 -11.05 14.47
C ASP A 236 -9.13 -10.30 15.41
N GLY A 237 -9.12 -8.94 15.34
CA GLY A 237 -8.31 -8.05 16.18
C GLY A 237 -6.83 -7.97 15.81
N ARG A 238 -6.40 -8.60 14.72
CA ARG A 238 -5.03 -8.46 14.22
C ARG A 238 -4.81 -7.07 13.62
N PRO A 239 -3.65 -6.43 13.87
CA PRO A 239 -3.32 -5.15 13.25
C PRO A 239 -3.24 -5.28 11.72
N LEU A 240 -3.86 -4.34 11.01
CA LEU A 240 -3.88 -4.30 9.55
C LEU A 240 -3.85 -2.85 9.04
N TRP A 241 -3.73 -2.70 7.74
CA TRP A 241 -3.97 -1.40 7.08
C TRP A 241 -4.99 -1.57 5.95
N VAL A 242 -5.53 -0.45 5.51
CA VAL A 242 -6.32 -0.38 4.28
C VAL A 242 -5.72 0.66 3.36
N ASP A 243 -5.89 0.46 2.04
CA ASP A 243 -5.39 1.37 1.02
C ASP A 243 -6.46 1.65 -0.03
N MET A 244 -6.49 2.90 -0.53
CA MET A 244 -7.46 3.34 -1.52
C MET A 244 -6.84 4.39 -2.45
N GLU A 245 -7.26 4.38 -3.71
CA GLU A 245 -6.75 5.28 -4.75
C GLU A 245 -7.85 5.88 -5.62
N SER A 246 -8.47 5.06 -6.47
CA SER A 246 -9.35 5.54 -7.55
C SER A 246 -10.54 6.37 -7.05
N SER A 247 -11.08 6.04 -5.88
CA SER A 247 -12.19 6.76 -5.25
C SER A 247 -11.81 8.14 -4.70
N LEU A 248 -10.50 8.42 -4.56
CA LEU A 248 -9.97 9.69 -4.07
C LEU A 248 -9.67 10.67 -5.20
N ARG A 249 -9.97 10.28 -6.43
CA ARG A 249 -9.72 11.14 -7.59
C ARG A 249 -11.03 11.65 -8.18
N CYS A 250 -10.95 12.83 -8.79
CA CYS A 250 -12.06 13.41 -9.53
C CYS A 250 -11.57 14.10 -10.80
N LYS A 251 -12.49 14.36 -11.72
CA LYS A 251 -12.21 15.20 -12.87
C LYS A 251 -12.66 16.64 -12.57
N THR A 252 -11.78 17.58 -12.83
CA THR A 252 -12.11 19.02 -12.80
C THR A 252 -13.02 19.39 -13.99
N GLY A 253 -13.60 20.58 -13.97
CA GLY A 253 -14.47 21.04 -15.03
C GLY A 253 -13.82 21.12 -16.42
N ASP A 254 -12.49 21.23 -16.49
CA ASP A 254 -11.67 21.16 -17.70
C ASP A 254 -11.20 19.72 -18.05
N GLY A 255 -11.69 18.71 -17.30
CA GLY A 255 -11.44 17.30 -17.57
C GLY A 255 -10.16 16.71 -16.98
N ARG A 256 -9.33 17.50 -16.26
CA ARG A 256 -8.10 17.00 -15.63
C ARG A 256 -8.44 16.02 -14.48
N ASP A 257 -7.72 14.92 -14.40
CA ASP A 257 -7.77 13.98 -13.28
C ASP A 257 -6.90 14.52 -12.13
N VAL A 258 -7.49 14.76 -10.97
CA VAL A 258 -6.81 15.35 -9.81
C VAL A 258 -7.08 14.54 -8.54
N PHE A 259 -6.16 14.56 -7.61
CA PHE A 259 -6.37 14.03 -6.26
C PHE A 259 -7.32 14.97 -5.49
N ASP A 260 -8.42 14.42 -4.99
CA ASP A 260 -9.43 15.17 -4.23
C ASP A 260 -9.17 15.06 -2.72
N ALA A 261 -8.47 16.03 -2.18
CA ALA A 261 -8.16 16.08 -0.75
C ALA A 261 -9.43 16.07 0.14
N ASN A 262 -10.58 16.59 -0.34
CA ASN A 262 -11.82 16.57 0.44
C ASN A 262 -12.34 15.13 0.61
N ARG A 263 -12.17 14.28 -0.41
CA ARG A 263 -12.52 12.85 -0.30
C ARG A 263 -11.62 12.13 0.69
N ALA A 264 -10.32 12.41 0.70
CA ALA A 264 -9.40 11.88 1.70
C ALA A 264 -9.79 12.34 3.12
N VAL A 265 -10.08 13.63 3.31
CA VAL A 265 -10.56 14.17 4.60
C VAL A 265 -11.91 13.55 5.01
N ALA A 266 -12.82 13.27 4.07
CA ALA A 266 -14.06 12.55 4.38
C ALA A 266 -13.77 11.15 4.93
N CYS A 267 -12.83 10.41 4.33
CA CYS A 267 -12.36 9.13 4.85
C CYS A 267 -11.72 9.26 6.24
N VAL A 268 -10.89 10.30 6.44
CA VAL A 268 -10.27 10.59 7.75
C VAL A 268 -11.33 10.77 8.84
N ARG A 269 -12.42 11.49 8.56
CA ARG A 269 -13.54 11.66 9.51
C ARG A 269 -14.21 10.35 9.85
N VAL A 270 -14.52 9.52 8.85
CA VAL A 270 -15.11 8.18 9.06
C VAL A 270 -14.23 7.32 9.95
N VAL A 271 -12.92 7.29 9.71
CA VAL A 271 -11.99 6.52 10.53
C VAL A 271 -11.87 7.11 11.94
N GLY A 272 -11.80 8.45 12.05
CA GLY A 272 -11.77 9.14 13.36
C GLY A 272 -12.98 8.81 14.23
N GLU A 273 -14.18 8.76 13.65
CA GLU A 273 -15.40 8.32 14.35
C GLU A 273 -15.30 6.87 14.84
N LEU A 274 -14.77 5.97 14.02
CA LEU A 274 -14.57 4.57 14.39
C LEU A 274 -13.52 4.42 15.50
N LEU A 275 -12.40 5.15 15.43
CA LEU A 275 -11.37 5.16 16.46
C LEU A 275 -11.91 5.71 17.78
N GLY A 276 -12.74 6.75 17.77
CA GLY A 276 -13.43 7.27 18.94
C GLY A 276 -14.46 6.29 19.53
N ALA A 277 -15.02 5.39 18.74
CA ALA A 277 -15.99 4.37 19.14
C ALA A 277 -15.37 3.04 19.60
N GLY A 278 -14.03 2.96 19.79
CA GLY A 278 -13.35 1.77 20.33
C GLY A 278 -12.52 0.96 19.31
N VAL A 279 -12.39 1.42 18.07
CA VAL A 279 -11.36 0.94 17.16
C VAL A 279 -10.00 1.42 17.66
N ARG A 280 -8.98 0.56 17.65
CA ARG A 280 -7.65 0.94 18.12
C ARG A 280 -6.76 1.33 16.95
N ALA A 281 -6.04 2.46 17.08
CA ALA A 281 -4.86 2.67 16.29
C ALA A 281 -3.76 1.75 16.85
N ALA A 282 -3.20 0.88 16.02
CA ALA A 282 -2.04 0.08 16.42
C ALA A 282 -0.81 1.01 16.49
N ALA A 283 -0.05 0.89 17.54
CA ALA A 283 1.18 1.66 17.76
C ALA A 283 2.26 1.35 16.71
#